data_34b8c95cbde1183852699bc5a14620ca
#
_entry.id   34b8c95cbde1183852699bc5a14620ca
#
_cell.length_a   1.000
_cell.length_b   1.000
_cell.length_c   1.000
_cell.angle_alpha   90.00
_cell.angle_beta   90.00
_cell.angle_gamma   90.00
#
_symmetry.space_group_name_H-M   'P 1'
#
loop_
_entity.id
_entity.type
_entity.pdbx_description
1 polymer ?
#
loop_
_entity_poly.entity_id
_entity_poly.type
_entity_poly.pdbx_seq_one_letter_code
_entity_poly.pdbx_strand_id
1 'polypeptide(L)'
;MTGTTDTAGMRDAHAAHGSAAPPARPGSATASFTAEAWERAAPVRDAIDALPLVRGLGDGSLTRDRFDYYMAQDALYLAEYGRALAGVAALSDEPDEFVFWCDAAREAVVVERALHAAHVDLTAGADASPTCRAYTDFLRARCALGSYGVAVAAVLPCFWIYQDVGAGMIARAGDLGAHPYGDW
;
A
#
# COMPACT_ATOMS: atom_id res chain seq x y z
N MET A 1 -8.72 29.17 44.62
CA MET A 1 -7.57 28.27 44.39
C MET A 1 -7.75 27.64 43.01
N THR A 2 -7.14 28.26 42.03
CA THR A 2 -7.21 27.93 40.60
C THR A 2 -6.03 27.04 40.26
N GLY A 3 -6.28 25.80 39.89
CA GLY A 3 -5.29 24.86 39.39
C GLY A 3 -5.34 24.80 37.86
N THR A 4 -4.41 25.48 37.22
CA THR A 4 -4.17 25.45 35.77
C THR A 4 -3.35 24.19 35.48
N THR A 5 -3.89 23.21 34.80
CA THR A 5 -3.15 22.06 34.27
C THR A 5 -2.53 22.43 32.93
N ASP A 6 -1.22 22.45 32.94
CA ASP A 6 -0.29 22.68 31.83
C ASP A 6 -0.37 21.47 30.84
N THR A 7 -0.84 21.72 29.61
CA THR A 7 -0.90 20.79 28.49
C THR A 7 0.15 21.05 27.43
N ALA A 8 1.36 21.38 27.85
CA ALA A 8 2.51 21.60 26.96
C ALA A 8 3.60 20.55 27.20
N GLY A 9 3.47 19.36 26.61
CA GLY A 9 4.47 18.30 26.81
C GLY A 9 4.32 17.05 25.94
N MET A 10 3.66 17.12 24.78
CA MET A 10 3.49 15.93 23.97
C MET A 10 3.60 16.17 22.46
N ARG A 11 4.55 17.01 22.05
CA ARG A 11 4.81 17.28 20.62
C ARG A 11 6.24 17.07 20.13
N ASP A 12 7.17 16.52 20.92
CA ASP A 12 8.58 16.40 20.53
C ASP A 12 9.17 14.98 20.65
N ALA A 13 8.41 13.93 20.36
CA ALA A 13 8.91 12.55 20.40
C ALA A 13 8.94 11.84 19.02
N HIS A 14 8.98 12.58 17.91
CA HIS A 14 8.98 11.98 16.57
C HIS A 14 10.16 12.38 15.67
N ALA A 15 11.27 12.81 16.26
CA ALA A 15 12.48 13.11 15.49
C ALA A 15 13.71 12.62 16.25
N ALA A 16 14.11 11.36 16.08
CA ALA A 16 15.49 10.86 16.13
C ALA A 16 15.55 9.32 16.29
N HIS A 17 15.22 8.55 15.26
CA HIS A 17 15.79 7.22 15.10
C HIS A 17 16.44 7.13 13.72
N GLY A 18 17.53 7.86 13.57
CA GLY A 18 18.52 7.62 12.53
C GLY A 18 19.25 6.31 12.85
N SER A 19 18.68 5.17 12.42
CA SER A 19 19.41 3.90 12.41
C SER A 19 20.46 3.96 11.33
N ALA A 20 21.72 4.17 11.72
CA ALA A 20 22.88 4.04 10.84
C ALA A 20 22.95 2.58 10.39
N ALA A 21 22.83 2.34 9.08
CA ALA A 21 23.05 1.04 8.48
C ALA A 21 24.48 0.55 8.86
N PRO A 22 24.66 -0.76 9.15
CA PRO A 22 25.98 -1.31 9.40
C PRO A 22 26.87 -1.19 8.16
N PRO A 23 28.20 -1.00 8.32
CA PRO A 23 29.11 -0.82 7.19
C PRO A 23 29.09 -2.06 6.29
N ALA A 24 28.90 -1.84 4.99
CA ALA A 24 28.95 -2.87 3.97
C ALA A 24 30.31 -3.58 3.98
N ARG A 25 30.31 -4.90 4.03
CA ARG A 25 31.52 -5.72 3.85
C ARG A 25 32.03 -5.57 2.42
N PRO A 26 33.33 -5.30 2.19
CA PRO A 26 33.89 -5.28 0.85
C PRO A 26 34.06 -6.72 0.36
N GLY A 27 33.26 -7.12 -0.61
CA GLY A 27 33.39 -8.43 -1.22
C GLY A 27 32.22 -8.71 -2.17
N SER A 28 32.46 -8.61 -3.47
CA SER A 28 31.58 -9.00 -4.59
C SER A 28 30.20 -8.29 -4.60
N ALA A 29 30.00 -7.40 -5.57
CA ALA A 29 28.71 -6.79 -5.85
C ALA A 29 27.72 -7.83 -6.43
N THR A 30 27.27 -8.76 -5.58
CA THR A 30 26.05 -9.47 -5.86
C THR A 30 24.93 -8.48 -5.64
N ALA A 31 24.11 -8.23 -6.68
CA ALA A 31 22.91 -7.44 -6.55
C ALA A 31 22.13 -7.90 -5.31
N SER A 32 21.58 -6.95 -4.53
CA SER A 32 20.76 -7.32 -3.39
C SER A 32 19.55 -8.13 -3.87
N PHE A 33 19.01 -9.02 -3.04
CA PHE A 33 17.80 -9.79 -3.39
C PHE A 33 16.68 -8.88 -3.90
N THR A 34 16.51 -7.72 -3.29
CA THR A 34 15.49 -6.75 -3.68
C THR A 34 15.75 -6.15 -5.06
N ALA A 35 17.01 -5.85 -5.39
CA ALA A 35 17.36 -5.35 -6.72
C ALA A 35 17.11 -6.42 -7.79
N GLU A 36 17.51 -7.66 -7.55
CA GLU A 36 17.26 -8.76 -8.48
C GLU A 36 15.76 -9.03 -8.67
N ALA A 37 14.98 -9.04 -7.57
CA ALA A 37 13.53 -9.22 -7.63
C ALA A 37 12.86 -8.08 -8.41
N TRP A 38 13.33 -6.84 -8.24
CA TRP A 38 12.83 -5.67 -8.95
C TRP A 38 13.12 -5.73 -10.46
N GLU A 39 14.32 -6.13 -10.85
CA GLU A 39 14.68 -6.35 -12.26
C GLU A 39 13.84 -7.46 -12.89
N ARG A 40 13.65 -8.57 -12.20
CA ARG A 40 12.82 -9.68 -12.70
C ARG A 40 11.35 -9.30 -12.86
N ALA A 41 10.85 -8.37 -12.05
CA ALA A 41 9.50 -7.86 -12.15
C ALA A 41 9.30 -6.86 -13.32
N ALA A 42 10.35 -6.37 -13.98
CA ALA A 42 10.27 -5.33 -15.01
C ALA A 42 9.23 -5.63 -16.11
N PRO A 43 9.14 -6.84 -16.72
CA PRO A 43 8.15 -7.09 -17.78
C PRO A 43 6.70 -6.98 -17.26
N VAL A 44 6.46 -7.30 -15.99
CA VAL A 44 5.12 -7.18 -15.37
C VAL A 44 4.81 -5.72 -15.08
N ARG A 45 5.78 -4.95 -14.58
CA ARG A 45 5.62 -3.50 -14.33
C ARG A 45 5.35 -2.75 -15.63
N ASP A 46 6.09 -3.04 -16.69
CA ASP A 46 5.87 -2.45 -18.03
C ASP A 46 4.44 -2.77 -18.53
N ALA A 47 3.96 -3.99 -18.31
CA ALA A 47 2.60 -4.37 -18.67
C ALA A 47 1.54 -3.64 -17.83
N ILE A 48 1.79 -3.39 -16.55
CA ILE A 48 0.92 -2.61 -15.66
C ILE A 48 0.85 -1.15 -16.12
N ASP A 49 2.00 -0.53 -16.41
CA ASP A 49 2.06 0.85 -16.92
C ASP A 49 1.36 1.02 -18.27
N ALA A 50 1.28 -0.04 -19.05
CA ALA A 50 0.56 -0.07 -20.32
C ALA A 50 -0.96 -0.20 -20.17
N LEU A 51 -1.50 -0.51 -18.99
CA LEU A 51 -2.93 -0.68 -18.79
C LEU A 51 -3.71 0.63 -19.07
N PRO A 52 -4.84 0.54 -19.79
CA PRO A 52 -5.66 1.72 -20.07
C PRO A 52 -6.13 2.45 -18.80
N LEU A 53 -6.37 1.74 -17.71
CA LEU A 53 -6.74 2.32 -16.42
C LEU A 53 -5.60 3.17 -15.86
N VAL A 54 -4.38 2.63 -15.80
CA VAL A 54 -3.20 3.34 -15.26
C VAL A 54 -2.86 4.57 -16.11
N ARG A 55 -2.91 4.43 -17.43
CA ARG A 55 -2.67 5.57 -18.35
C ARG A 55 -3.73 6.64 -18.22
N GLY A 56 -5.01 6.23 -18.28
CA GLY A 56 -6.12 7.17 -18.22
C GLY A 56 -6.26 7.85 -16.85
N LEU A 57 -5.83 7.18 -15.77
CA LEU A 57 -5.75 7.78 -14.46
C LEU A 57 -4.60 8.81 -14.40
N GLY A 58 -3.43 8.49 -14.94
CA GLY A 58 -2.26 9.37 -14.94
C GLY A 58 -2.37 10.58 -15.87
N ASP A 59 -3.14 10.51 -16.96
CA ASP A 59 -3.34 11.62 -17.91
C ASP A 59 -4.71 12.31 -17.78
N GLY A 60 -5.56 11.88 -16.83
CA GLY A 60 -6.88 12.43 -16.57
C GLY A 60 -7.96 12.02 -17.57
N SER A 61 -7.67 11.12 -18.52
CA SER A 61 -8.65 10.69 -19.53
C SER A 61 -9.55 9.52 -19.09
N LEU A 62 -9.32 8.96 -17.91
CA LEU A 62 -10.17 7.90 -17.35
C LEU A 62 -11.58 8.44 -17.13
N THR A 63 -12.60 7.69 -17.57
CA THR A 63 -13.98 8.11 -17.32
C THR A 63 -14.36 7.95 -15.84
N ARG A 64 -15.25 8.81 -15.36
CA ARG A 64 -15.69 8.78 -13.95
C ARG A 64 -16.25 7.44 -13.54
N ASP A 65 -17.07 6.80 -14.36
CA ASP A 65 -17.67 5.48 -14.09
C ASP A 65 -16.59 4.39 -13.83
N ARG A 66 -15.49 4.45 -14.60
CA ARG A 66 -14.37 3.51 -14.44
C ARG A 66 -13.58 3.79 -13.18
N PHE A 67 -13.40 5.06 -12.85
CA PHE A 67 -12.77 5.46 -11.60
C PHE A 67 -13.61 5.00 -10.40
N ASP A 68 -14.90 5.27 -10.40
CA ASP A 68 -15.82 4.88 -9.33
C ASP A 68 -15.87 3.36 -9.14
N TYR A 69 -15.87 2.60 -10.25
CA TYR A 69 -15.77 1.14 -10.19
C TYR A 69 -14.45 0.68 -9.58
N TYR A 70 -13.33 1.29 -9.99
CA TYR A 70 -12.02 0.98 -9.42
C TYR A 70 -12.00 1.26 -7.91
N MET A 71 -12.45 2.44 -7.47
CA MET A 71 -12.50 2.81 -6.06
C MET A 71 -13.37 1.86 -5.22
N ALA A 72 -14.52 1.42 -5.76
CA ALA A 72 -15.37 0.44 -5.08
C ALA A 72 -14.67 -0.92 -4.91
N GLN A 73 -13.96 -1.40 -5.93
CA GLN A 73 -13.21 -2.65 -5.85
C GLN A 73 -11.99 -2.53 -4.94
N ASP A 74 -11.32 -1.40 -4.95
CA ASP A 74 -10.15 -1.13 -4.13
C ASP A 74 -10.53 -1.06 -2.63
N ALA A 75 -11.65 -0.44 -2.29
CA ALA A 75 -12.16 -0.43 -0.93
C ALA A 75 -12.45 -1.84 -0.38
N LEU A 76 -13.02 -2.73 -1.22
CA LEU A 76 -13.25 -4.13 -0.87
C LEU A 76 -11.92 -4.90 -0.73
N TYR A 77 -10.97 -4.63 -1.63
CA TYR A 77 -9.62 -5.20 -1.58
C TYR A 77 -8.89 -4.79 -0.29
N LEU A 78 -8.84 -3.51 0.06
CA LEU A 78 -8.11 -3.00 1.22
C LEU A 78 -8.65 -3.53 2.54
N ALA A 79 -9.96 -3.76 2.65
CA ALA A 79 -10.54 -4.41 3.81
C ALA A 79 -10.00 -5.84 4.03
N GLU A 80 -9.78 -6.60 2.96
CA GLU A 80 -9.20 -7.95 3.02
C GLU A 80 -7.67 -7.90 3.11
N TYR A 81 -7.04 -6.92 2.48
CA TYR A 81 -5.60 -6.70 2.56
C TYR A 81 -5.16 -6.37 3.99
N GLY A 82 -5.89 -5.52 4.71
CA GLY A 82 -5.63 -5.26 6.12
C GLY A 82 -5.68 -6.53 6.99
N ARG A 83 -6.59 -7.47 6.67
CA ARG A 83 -6.63 -8.78 7.34
C ARG A 83 -5.44 -9.67 6.99
N ALA A 84 -4.99 -9.62 5.76
CA ALA A 84 -3.77 -10.34 5.33
C ALA A 84 -2.54 -9.79 6.05
N LEU A 85 -2.37 -8.47 6.15
CA LEU A 85 -1.28 -7.82 6.89
C LEU A 85 -1.29 -8.18 8.38
N ALA A 86 -2.46 -8.21 9.01
CA ALA A 86 -2.58 -8.71 10.39
C ALA A 86 -2.17 -10.19 10.51
N GLY A 87 -2.42 -11.00 9.47
CA GLY A 87 -1.92 -12.38 9.38
C GLY A 87 -0.40 -12.45 9.27
N VAL A 88 0.24 -11.54 8.55
CA VAL A 88 1.71 -11.43 8.49
C VAL A 88 2.26 -11.06 9.87
N ALA A 89 1.65 -10.09 10.56
CA ALA A 89 2.01 -9.74 11.93
C ALA A 89 2.02 -10.98 12.85
N ALA A 90 0.96 -11.78 12.78
CA ALA A 90 0.84 -12.99 13.61
C ALA A 90 1.90 -14.07 13.32
N LEU A 91 2.57 -14.01 12.16
CA LEU A 91 3.65 -14.91 11.78
C LEU A 91 5.05 -14.36 12.10
N SER A 92 5.15 -13.10 12.54
CA SER A 92 6.42 -12.47 12.87
C SER A 92 6.88 -12.86 14.27
N ASP A 93 8.12 -13.32 14.39
CA ASP A 93 8.77 -13.63 15.67
C ASP A 93 9.49 -12.40 16.26
N GLU A 94 9.77 -11.38 15.43
CA GLU A 94 10.50 -10.18 15.84
C GLU A 94 9.54 -9.07 16.26
N PRO A 95 9.71 -8.48 17.47
CA PRO A 95 8.78 -7.45 17.98
C PRO A 95 8.64 -6.23 17.07
N ASP A 96 9.72 -5.74 16.49
CA ASP A 96 9.70 -4.55 15.63
C ASP A 96 8.97 -4.83 14.30
N GLU A 97 9.13 -6.02 13.73
CA GLU A 97 8.40 -6.46 12.55
C GLU A 97 6.92 -6.65 12.86
N PHE A 98 6.60 -7.24 14.01
CA PHE A 98 5.21 -7.37 14.45
C PHE A 98 4.50 -6.01 14.53
N VAL A 99 5.14 -5.01 15.16
CA VAL A 99 4.60 -3.64 15.27
C VAL A 99 4.43 -3.02 13.87
N PHE A 100 5.45 -3.14 13.01
CA PHE A 100 5.36 -2.64 11.63
C PHE A 100 4.15 -3.19 10.87
N TRP A 101 3.92 -4.51 10.93
CA TRP A 101 2.79 -5.14 10.23
C TRP A 101 1.43 -4.78 10.85
N CYS A 102 1.35 -4.60 12.17
CA CYS A 102 0.15 -4.12 12.83
C CYS A 102 -0.20 -2.69 12.40
N ASP A 103 0.79 -1.81 12.31
CA ASP A 103 0.60 -0.44 11.86
C ASP A 103 0.20 -0.41 10.38
N ALA A 104 0.84 -1.18 9.52
CA ALA A 104 0.49 -1.31 8.12
C ALA A 104 -0.96 -1.83 7.94
N ALA A 105 -1.38 -2.82 8.74
CA ALA A 105 -2.76 -3.33 8.73
C ALA A 105 -3.76 -2.25 9.16
N ARG A 106 -3.43 -1.47 10.19
CA ARG A 106 -4.26 -0.34 10.66
C ARG A 106 -4.40 0.72 9.58
N GLU A 107 -3.31 1.09 8.93
CA GLU A 107 -3.31 2.11 7.89
C GLU A 107 -4.11 1.69 6.66
N ALA A 108 -3.94 0.46 6.18
CA ALA A 108 -4.74 -0.07 5.08
C ALA A 108 -6.26 0.00 5.35
N VAL A 109 -6.69 -0.12 6.61
CA VAL A 109 -8.14 -0.09 6.94
C VAL A 109 -8.63 1.31 7.30
N VAL A 110 -7.85 2.11 8.00
CA VAL A 110 -8.30 3.39 8.57
C VAL A 110 -8.07 4.54 7.61
N VAL A 111 -6.85 4.68 7.09
CA VAL A 111 -6.47 5.81 6.25
C VAL A 111 -7.12 5.68 4.87
N GLU A 112 -6.99 4.52 4.26
CA GLU A 112 -7.56 4.27 2.94
C GLU A 112 -9.09 4.32 2.92
N ARG A 113 -9.75 3.85 3.98
CA ARG A 113 -11.22 4.01 4.09
C ARG A 113 -11.65 5.47 4.18
N ALA A 114 -10.88 6.34 4.80
CA ALA A 114 -11.18 7.76 4.84
C ALA A 114 -11.06 8.40 3.45
N LEU A 115 -10.04 8.05 2.68
CA LEU A 115 -9.86 8.49 1.30
C LEU A 115 -10.99 7.97 0.39
N HIS A 116 -11.29 6.69 0.45
CA HIS A 116 -12.35 6.08 -0.36
C HIS A 116 -13.74 6.65 -0.04
N ALA A 117 -14.03 6.97 1.22
CA ALA A 117 -15.31 7.56 1.61
C ALA A 117 -15.58 8.94 0.98
N ALA A 118 -14.55 9.64 0.51
CA ALA A 118 -14.69 10.89 -0.22
C ALA A 118 -15.11 10.68 -1.68
N HIS A 119 -14.88 9.48 -2.25
CA HIS A 119 -15.10 9.20 -3.68
C HIS A 119 -16.22 8.18 -3.95
N VAL A 120 -16.54 7.30 -3.01
CA VAL A 120 -17.50 6.20 -3.20
C VAL A 120 -18.47 6.10 -2.03
N ASP A 121 -19.73 5.92 -2.32
CA ASP A 121 -20.72 5.48 -1.33
C ASP A 121 -20.53 3.99 -1.04
N LEU A 122 -19.76 3.70 0.03
CA LEU A 122 -19.46 2.32 0.45
C LEU A 122 -20.70 1.54 0.92
N THR A 123 -21.85 2.22 1.09
CA THR A 123 -23.12 1.57 1.46
C THR A 123 -23.87 1.03 0.23
N ALA A 124 -23.43 1.36 -0.98
CA ALA A 124 -24.08 0.97 -2.23
C ALA A 124 -24.03 -0.56 -2.54
N GLY A 125 -23.45 -1.37 -1.65
CA GLY A 125 -23.53 -2.85 -1.74
C GLY A 125 -22.80 -3.46 -2.94
N ALA A 126 -21.68 -2.88 -3.37
CA ALA A 126 -20.88 -3.45 -4.45
C ALA A 126 -20.29 -4.80 -4.02
N ASP A 127 -20.46 -5.82 -4.86
CA ASP A 127 -19.81 -7.12 -4.68
C ASP A 127 -18.37 -7.08 -5.22
N ALA A 128 -17.49 -7.81 -4.53
CA ALA A 128 -16.13 -8.02 -5.03
C ALA A 128 -16.17 -8.76 -6.38
N SER A 129 -15.50 -8.20 -7.37
CA SER A 129 -15.34 -8.84 -8.69
C SER A 129 -14.63 -10.20 -8.55
N PRO A 130 -14.77 -11.11 -9.53
CA PRO A 130 -14.03 -12.37 -9.51
C PRO A 130 -12.52 -12.18 -9.37
N THR A 131 -11.96 -11.15 -9.99
CA THR A 131 -10.53 -10.81 -9.90
C THR A 131 -10.15 -10.33 -8.51
N CYS A 132 -10.91 -9.39 -7.93
CA CYS A 132 -10.70 -8.90 -6.57
C CYS A 132 -10.76 -10.05 -5.57
N ARG A 133 -11.79 -10.90 -5.66
CA ARG A 133 -11.97 -12.07 -4.80
C ARG A 133 -10.82 -13.07 -4.94
N ALA A 134 -10.44 -13.44 -6.15
CA ALA A 134 -9.35 -14.39 -6.38
C ALA A 134 -8.03 -13.89 -5.79
N TYR A 135 -7.74 -12.58 -5.91
CA TYR A 135 -6.52 -12.01 -5.35
C TYR A 135 -6.56 -11.94 -3.82
N THR A 136 -7.66 -11.49 -3.24
CA THR A 136 -7.80 -11.42 -1.77
C THR A 136 -7.80 -12.81 -1.13
N ASP A 137 -8.43 -13.81 -1.75
CA ASP A 137 -8.39 -15.21 -1.31
C ASP A 137 -6.96 -15.78 -1.37
N PHE A 138 -6.21 -15.46 -2.43
CA PHE A 138 -4.79 -15.82 -2.53
C PHE A 138 -3.98 -15.22 -1.36
N LEU A 139 -4.11 -13.92 -1.10
CA LEU A 139 -3.40 -13.24 -0.02
C LEU A 139 -3.72 -13.87 1.33
N ARG A 140 -5.00 -14.07 1.63
CA ARG A 140 -5.45 -14.67 2.88
C ARG A 140 -4.93 -16.08 3.06
N ALA A 141 -4.98 -16.90 2.00
CA ALA A 141 -4.45 -18.26 2.04
C ALA A 141 -2.94 -18.28 2.30
N ARG A 142 -2.16 -17.38 1.69
CA ARG A 142 -0.70 -17.29 1.92
C ARG A 142 -0.36 -16.82 3.32
N CYS A 143 -1.11 -15.86 3.86
CA CYS A 143 -0.89 -15.37 5.22
C CYS A 143 -1.39 -16.33 6.30
N ALA A 144 -2.40 -17.15 6.02
CA ALA A 144 -2.93 -18.12 6.99
C ALA A 144 -2.16 -19.46 7.02
N LEU A 145 -1.67 -19.92 5.85
CA LEU A 145 -1.11 -21.27 5.68
C LEU A 145 0.39 -21.26 5.31
N GLY A 146 0.95 -20.10 5.01
CA GLY A 146 2.34 -19.94 4.60
C GLY A 146 3.28 -19.75 5.78
N SER A 147 4.58 -19.77 5.50
CA SER A 147 5.60 -19.26 6.42
C SER A 147 5.62 -17.71 6.35
N TYR A 148 6.27 -17.08 7.33
CA TYR A 148 6.46 -15.62 7.35
C TYR A 148 7.00 -15.08 6.01
N GLY A 149 8.09 -15.67 5.48
CA GLY A 149 8.65 -15.23 4.20
C GLY A 149 7.69 -15.38 3.01
N VAL A 150 6.83 -16.41 2.99
CA VAL A 150 5.79 -16.59 1.95
C VAL A 150 4.70 -15.54 2.08
N ALA A 151 4.29 -15.23 3.30
CA ALA A 151 3.29 -14.21 3.57
C ALA A 151 3.80 -12.81 3.19
N VAL A 152 5.02 -12.45 3.60
CA VAL A 152 5.68 -11.19 3.20
C VAL A 152 5.78 -11.08 1.68
N ALA A 153 6.25 -12.13 0.99
CA ALA A 153 6.36 -12.11 -0.47
C ALA A 153 5.00 -11.95 -1.17
N ALA A 154 3.92 -12.44 -0.58
CA ALA A 154 2.58 -12.31 -1.14
C ALA A 154 2.03 -10.87 -1.02
N VAL A 155 2.31 -10.18 0.08
CA VAL A 155 1.81 -8.79 0.32
C VAL A 155 2.74 -7.71 -0.26
N LEU A 156 4.02 -8.01 -0.50
CA LEU A 156 5.01 -7.05 -1.00
C LEU A 156 4.63 -6.33 -2.29
N PRO A 157 4.01 -6.97 -3.30
CA PRO A 157 3.63 -6.30 -4.54
C PRO A 157 2.73 -5.08 -4.34
N CYS A 158 1.83 -5.11 -3.34
CA CYS A 158 0.97 -3.95 -3.06
C CYS A 158 1.80 -2.72 -2.67
N PHE A 159 2.82 -2.86 -1.83
CA PHE A 159 3.69 -1.75 -1.47
C PHE A 159 4.54 -1.26 -2.64
N TRP A 160 5.24 -2.19 -3.31
CA TRP A 160 6.21 -1.83 -4.34
C TRP A 160 5.57 -1.31 -5.62
N ILE A 161 4.55 -2.02 -6.12
CA ILE A 161 3.91 -1.67 -7.38
C ILE A 161 3.07 -0.41 -7.22
N TYR A 162 2.33 -0.27 -6.12
CA TYR A 162 1.58 0.95 -5.86
C TYR A 162 2.47 2.19 -5.79
N GLN A 163 3.59 2.09 -5.09
CA GLN A 163 4.54 3.19 -4.98
C GLN A 163 5.17 3.55 -6.34
N ASP A 164 5.55 2.55 -7.15
CA ASP A 164 6.15 2.74 -8.48
C ASP A 164 5.14 3.37 -9.45
N VAL A 165 3.94 2.80 -9.55
CA VAL A 165 2.87 3.29 -10.41
C VAL A 165 2.42 4.69 -9.99
N GLY A 166 2.25 4.94 -8.69
CA GLY A 166 1.87 6.24 -8.15
C GLY A 166 2.92 7.31 -8.49
N ALA A 167 4.20 7.04 -8.26
CA ALA A 167 5.29 7.94 -8.63
C ALA A 167 5.31 8.23 -10.14
N GLY A 168 5.10 7.20 -10.96
CA GLY A 168 4.99 7.33 -12.41
C GLY A 168 3.78 8.16 -12.86
N MET A 169 2.64 8.01 -12.20
CA MET A 169 1.44 8.84 -12.49
C MET A 169 1.66 10.29 -12.12
N ILE A 170 2.16 10.58 -10.92
CA ILE A 170 2.48 11.96 -10.47
C ILE A 170 3.44 12.64 -11.46
N ALA A 171 4.47 11.93 -11.92
CA ALA A 171 5.41 12.48 -12.89
C ALA A 171 4.76 12.86 -14.25
N ARG A 172 3.66 12.21 -14.62
CA ARG A 172 2.92 12.44 -15.87
C ARG A 172 1.76 13.43 -15.74
N ALA A 173 1.16 13.52 -14.55
CA ALA A 173 -0.06 14.28 -14.33
C ALA A 173 0.11 15.81 -14.46
N GLY A 174 1.33 16.35 -14.33
CA GLY A 174 1.58 17.79 -14.39
C GLY A 174 1.03 18.53 -13.16
N ASP A 175 0.12 19.47 -13.37
CA ASP A 175 -0.53 20.21 -12.28
C ASP A 175 -1.65 19.37 -11.63
N LEU A 176 -1.37 18.82 -10.45
CA LEU A 176 -2.33 18.02 -9.69
C LEU A 176 -3.56 18.83 -9.28
N GLY A 177 -3.45 20.15 -9.09
CA GLY A 177 -4.59 21.00 -8.73
C GLY A 177 -5.64 21.14 -9.84
N ALA A 178 -5.22 20.93 -11.10
CA ALA A 178 -6.11 20.93 -12.27
C ALA A 178 -6.46 19.51 -12.76
N HIS A 179 -5.85 18.48 -12.19
CA HIS A 179 -6.05 17.11 -12.61
C HIS A 179 -7.36 16.53 -12.07
N PRO A 180 -8.19 15.82 -12.89
CA PRO A 180 -9.51 15.32 -12.46
C PRO A 180 -9.47 14.39 -11.24
N TYR A 181 -8.33 13.75 -10.99
CA TYR A 181 -8.09 12.79 -9.90
C TYR A 181 -6.89 13.20 -9.03
N GLY A 182 -6.55 14.48 -9.02
CA GLY A 182 -5.37 14.99 -8.31
C GLY A 182 -5.49 14.99 -6.78
N ASP A 183 -6.70 14.82 -6.26
CA ASP A 183 -7.01 14.68 -4.84
C ASP A 183 -6.90 13.22 -4.34
N TRP A 184 -6.89 12.24 -5.23
CA TRP A 184 -6.70 10.82 -4.96
C TRP A 184 -5.23 10.45 -5.04
#